data_d9e82ce73f62b98c5bc3bb094420dd1a
#
_entry.id   d9e82ce73f62b98c5bc3bb094420dd1a
#
_cell.length_a   1.000
_cell.length_b   1.000
_cell.length_c   1.000
_cell.angle_alpha   90.00
_cell.angle_beta   90.00
_cell.angle_gamma   90.00
#
_symmetry.space_group_name_H-M   'P 1'
#
loop_
_entity.id
_entity.type
_entity.pdbx_description
1 polymer ?
#
loop_
_entity_poly.entity_id
_entity_poly.type
_entity_poly.pdbx_seq_one_letter_code
_entity_poly.pdbx_strand_id
1 'polypeptide(L)'
;MSIRCGDTLLFQTLPVIAAGAAVGGKKEGEGPLAAEFDELSADNRFGQSSWEAAETYLQLRAARLCLQKAALPQEKVQLALAGDLQAQCTASSYAMRELGVPFAGLFGACSTMAEGLALGAASVSYTHLRAHET
;
A
#
# COMPACT_ATOMS: atom_id res chain seq x y z
N MET A 1 14.20 -17.28 7.41
CA MET A 1 14.58 -17.70 6.04
C MET A 1 13.31 -18.11 5.31
N SER A 2 13.17 -17.78 4.03
CA SER A 2 12.07 -18.29 3.21
C SER A 2 12.52 -19.59 2.52
N ILE A 3 11.61 -20.55 2.43
CA ILE A 3 11.85 -21.82 1.73
C ILE A 3 10.93 -21.86 0.53
N ARG A 4 11.46 -22.13 -0.66
CA ARG A 4 10.66 -22.34 -1.84
C ARG A 4 10.16 -23.79 -1.88
N CYS A 5 8.86 -23.96 -1.99
CA CYS A 5 8.20 -25.26 -2.17
C CYS A 5 7.34 -25.18 -3.44
N GLY A 6 7.87 -25.69 -4.56
CA GLY A 6 7.26 -25.49 -5.88
C GLY A 6 7.16 -24.00 -6.24
N ASP A 7 5.95 -23.52 -6.47
CA ASP A 7 5.67 -22.10 -6.78
C ASP A 7 5.28 -21.27 -5.54
N THR A 8 5.43 -21.84 -4.35
CA THR A 8 5.09 -21.19 -3.07
C THR A 8 6.35 -20.82 -2.29
N LEU A 9 6.30 -19.65 -1.64
CA LEU A 9 7.29 -19.23 -0.66
C LEU A 9 6.72 -19.45 0.75
N LEU A 10 7.42 -20.23 1.55
CA LEU A 10 7.09 -20.46 2.96
C LEU A 10 8.05 -19.64 3.83
N PHE A 11 7.51 -18.80 4.69
CA PHE A 11 8.29 -18.00 5.62
C PHE A 11 8.37 -18.70 6.98
N GLN A 12 9.56 -18.94 7.50
CA GLN A 12 9.76 -19.51 8.84
C GLN A 12 9.28 -18.55 9.94
N THR A 13 9.56 -17.25 9.76
CA THR A 13 8.98 -16.19 10.58
C THR A 13 7.91 -15.52 9.74
N LEU A 14 6.67 -15.59 10.19
CA LEU A 14 5.55 -15.03 9.43
C LEU A 14 5.56 -13.50 9.50
N PRO A 15 5.53 -12.81 8.35
CA PRO A 15 5.27 -11.38 8.34
C PRO A 15 3.84 -11.11 8.84
N VAL A 16 3.66 -10.01 9.55
CA VAL A 16 2.37 -9.64 10.14
C VAL A 16 1.83 -8.40 9.45
N ILE A 17 0.55 -8.41 9.10
CA ILE A 17 -0.19 -7.22 8.67
C ILE A 17 -0.60 -6.47 9.93
N ALA A 18 0.01 -5.33 10.20
CA ALA A 18 -0.26 -4.53 11.40
C ALA A 18 -1.56 -3.73 11.30
N ALA A 19 -1.88 -3.22 10.12
CA ALA A 19 -3.10 -2.47 9.85
C ALA A 19 -3.45 -2.51 8.36
N GLY A 20 -4.69 -2.16 8.05
CA GLY A 20 -5.18 -1.92 6.70
C GLY A 20 -6.12 -0.72 6.69
N ALA A 21 -6.16 0.00 5.58
CA ALA A 21 -7.11 1.09 5.36
C ALA A 21 -7.63 1.06 3.92
N ALA A 22 -8.90 1.40 3.77
CA ALA A 22 -9.57 1.47 2.49
C ALA A 22 -10.22 2.84 2.31
N VAL A 23 -9.91 3.50 1.18
CA VAL A 23 -10.53 4.76 0.76
C VAL A 23 -11.20 4.52 -0.58
N GLY A 24 -12.45 4.86 -0.70
CA GLY A 24 -13.25 4.60 -1.89
C GLY A 24 -13.94 5.84 -2.45
N GLY A 25 -14.28 5.77 -3.73
CA GLY A 25 -15.08 6.77 -4.42
C GLY A 25 -16.58 6.51 -4.31
N LYS A 26 -17.35 7.24 -5.12
CA LYS A 26 -18.80 7.20 -5.09
C LYS A 26 -19.39 5.80 -5.33
N LYS A 27 -18.83 5.06 -6.30
CA LYS A 27 -19.38 3.74 -6.67
C LYS A 27 -19.18 2.70 -5.56
N GLU A 28 -18.07 2.78 -4.84
CA GLU A 28 -17.82 1.94 -3.69
C GLU A 28 -18.83 2.24 -2.57
N GLY A 29 -19.18 3.51 -2.39
CA GLY A 29 -20.22 3.93 -1.45
C GLY A 29 -21.64 3.48 -1.80
N GLU A 30 -21.89 3.17 -3.07
CA GLU A 30 -23.16 2.60 -3.56
C GLU A 30 -23.14 1.06 -3.56
N GLY A 31 -21.98 0.45 -3.28
CA GLY A 31 -21.78 -0.98 -3.33
C GLY A 31 -22.07 -1.71 -2.02
N PRO A 32 -22.12 -3.05 -2.06
CA PRO A 32 -22.45 -3.86 -0.88
C PRO A 32 -21.41 -3.82 0.22
N LEU A 33 -20.19 -3.38 -0.08
CA LEU A 33 -19.08 -3.27 0.87
C LEU A 33 -18.84 -1.84 1.37
N ALA A 34 -19.78 -0.92 1.15
CA ALA A 34 -19.62 0.49 1.54
C ALA A 34 -19.28 0.67 3.02
N ALA A 35 -19.85 -0.14 3.90
CA ALA A 35 -19.61 -0.08 5.35
C ALA A 35 -18.19 -0.54 5.77
N GLU A 36 -17.44 -1.20 4.89
CA GLU A 36 -16.10 -1.71 5.15
C GLU A 36 -15.00 -0.67 4.83
N PHE A 37 -15.35 0.41 4.14
CA PHE A 37 -14.41 1.47 3.83
C PHE A 37 -14.20 2.40 5.04
N ASP A 38 -12.97 2.80 5.28
CA ASP A 38 -12.63 3.79 6.31
C ASP A 38 -13.05 5.20 5.90
N GLU A 39 -13.03 5.49 4.61
CA GLU A 39 -13.43 6.78 4.06
C GLU A 39 -14.05 6.60 2.68
N LEU A 40 -15.17 7.28 2.44
CA LEU A 40 -15.86 7.31 1.16
C LEU A 40 -16.05 8.75 0.72
N SER A 41 -15.82 9.01 -0.56
CA SER A 41 -16.12 10.29 -1.19
C SER A 41 -17.36 10.18 -2.09
N ALA A 42 -18.26 11.16 -1.98
CA ALA A 42 -19.38 11.31 -2.92
C ALA A 42 -18.92 11.80 -4.31
N ASP A 43 -17.69 12.32 -4.40
CA ASP A 43 -17.06 12.78 -5.64
C ASP A 43 -15.92 11.83 -6.03
N ASN A 44 -15.96 11.28 -7.24
CA ASN A 44 -14.93 10.38 -7.77
C ASN A 44 -13.56 11.04 -7.95
N ARG A 45 -13.51 12.36 -7.95
CA ARG A 45 -12.24 13.12 -8.03
C ARG A 45 -11.74 13.60 -6.67
N PHE A 46 -12.45 13.36 -5.60
CA PHE A 46 -12.07 13.83 -4.26
C PHE A 46 -11.78 15.34 -4.22
N GLY A 47 -12.51 16.13 -5.00
CA GLY A 47 -12.30 17.57 -5.14
C GLY A 47 -11.06 17.96 -5.95
N GLN A 48 -10.38 17.02 -6.59
CA GLN A 48 -9.15 17.29 -7.35
C GLN A 48 -9.44 17.70 -8.79
N SER A 49 -8.50 18.43 -9.40
CA SER A 49 -8.65 18.98 -10.76
C SER A 49 -8.45 17.95 -11.87
N SER A 50 -7.69 16.88 -11.62
CA SER A 50 -7.41 15.82 -12.59
C SER A 50 -7.59 14.43 -11.98
N TRP A 51 -7.64 13.41 -12.81
CA TRP A 51 -7.74 12.02 -12.37
C TRP A 51 -6.46 11.54 -11.70
N GLU A 52 -5.30 11.98 -12.17
CA GLU A 52 -3.99 11.67 -11.59
C GLU A 52 -3.85 12.28 -10.19
N ALA A 53 -4.33 13.52 -10.03
CA ALA A 53 -4.35 14.19 -8.73
C ALA A 53 -5.35 13.48 -7.77
N ALA A 54 -6.49 13.01 -8.29
CA ALA A 54 -7.45 12.25 -7.51
C ALA A 54 -6.86 10.92 -7.01
N GLU A 55 -6.18 10.18 -7.89
CA GLU A 55 -5.52 8.93 -7.52
C GLU A 55 -4.36 9.15 -6.53
N THR A 56 -3.58 10.22 -6.72
CA THR A 56 -2.54 10.66 -5.77
C THR A 56 -3.14 10.93 -4.39
N TYR A 57 -4.24 11.68 -4.35
CA TYR A 57 -4.93 12.00 -3.09
C TYR A 57 -5.46 10.73 -2.40
N LEU A 58 -6.12 9.85 -3.15
CA LEU A 58 -6.66 8.59 -2.66
C LEU A 58 -5.57 7.72 -2.02
N GLN A 59 -4.46 7.51 -2.70
CA GLN A 59 -3.34 6.73 -2.19
C GLN A 59 -2.73 7.37 -0.92
N LEU A 60 -2.49 8.67 -0.95
CA LEU A 60 -1.96 9.40 0.19
C LEU A 60 -2.89 9.31 1.40
N ARG A 61 -4.20 9.43 1.17
CA ARG A 61 -5.19 9.35 2.23
C ARG A 61 -5.26 7.96 2.85
N ALA A 62 -5.28 6.93 2.01
CA ALA A 62 -5.24 5.53 2.47
C ALA A 62 -3.97 5.22 3.27
N ALA A 63 -2.80 5.68 2.80
CA ALA A 63 -1.54 5.49 3.51
C ALA A 63 -1.56 6.18 4.89
N ARG A 64 -2.01 7.42 4.98
CA ARG A 64 -2.12 8.16 6.25
C ARG A 64 -3.08 7.48 7.23
N LEU A 65 -4.24 7.04 6.76
CA LEU A 65 -5.20 6.30 7.60
C LEU A 65 -4.61 4.97 8.09
N CYS A 66 -3.92 4.25 7.22
CA CYS A 66 -3.26 2.99 7.59
C CYS A 66 -2.20 3.21 8.69
N LEU A 67 -1.35 4.22 8.54
CA LEU A 67 -0.35 4.57 9.56
C LEU A 67 -1.00 4.99 10.87
N GLN A 68 -2.08 5.76 10.81
CA GLN A 68 -2.85 6.17 11.99
C GLN A 68 -3.43 4.94 12.74
N LYS A 69 -4.05 4.01 12.00
CA LYS A 69 -4.58 2.76 12.57
C LYS A 69 -3.48 1.87 13.16
N ALA A 70 -2.31 1.87 12.55
CA ALA A 70 -1.13 1.15 13.06
C ALA A 70 -0.47 1.85 14.26
N ALA A 71 -0.87 3.08 14.61
CA ALA A 71 -0.17 3.96 15.56
C ALA A 71 1.33 4.09 15.21
N LEU A 72 1.66 4.12 13.92
CA LEU A 72 3.02 4.16 13.40
C LEU A 72 3.30 5.54 12.80
N PRO A 73 4.31 6.29 13.27
CA PRO A 73 4.74 7.52 12.66
C PRO A 73 5.42 7.25 11.30
N GLN A 74 5.23 8.15 10.34
CA GLN A 74 5.71 7.97 8.97
C GLN A 74 7.23 7.78 8.87
N GLU A 75 7.99 8.36 9.79
CA GLU A 75 9.46 8.27 9.86
C GLU A 75 9.96 6.84 10.17
N LYS A 76 9.07 5.99 10.64
CA LYS A 76 9.37 4.56 10.88
C LYS A 76 9.10 3.68 9.66
N VAL A 77 8.49 4.22 8.61
CA VAL A 77 8.28 3.48 7.37
C VAL A 77 9.61 3.33 6.63
N GLN A 78 10.07 2.12 6.48
CA GLN A 78 11.34 1.82 5.82
C GLN A 78 11.21 1.72 4.30
N LEU A 79 10.03 1.31 3.80
CA LEU A 79 9.76 1.17 2.37
C LEU A 79 8.25 1.19 2.14
N ALA A 80 7.81 1.95 1.14
CA ALA A 80 6.49 1.85 0.56
C ALA A 80 6.59 1.13 -0.79
N LEU A 81 5.68 0.19 -1.01
CA LEU A 81 5.49 -0.51 -2.28
C LEU A 81 4.13 -0.10 -2.80
N ALA A 82 4.08 0.58 -3.93
CA ALA A 82 2.83 1.05 -4.49
C ALA A 82 2.89 1.14 -6.02
N GLY A 83 1.74 1.11 -6.65
CA GLY A 83 1.55 1.33 -8.07
C GLY A 83 0.16 1.88 -8.31
N ASP A 84 -0.06 2.37 -9.52
CA ASP A 84 -1.33 2.92 -9.94
C ASP A 84 -1.77 2.36 -11.30
N LEU A 85 -3.03 2.52 -11.63
CA LEU A 85 -3.61 1.99 -12.86
C LEU A 85 -3.58 3.00 -14.02
N GLN A 86 -3.57 4.29 -13.72
CA GLN A 86 -3.73 5.32 -14.74
C GLN A 86 -2.43 5.63 -15.48
N ALA A 87 -1.33 5.81 -14.75
CA ALA A 87 -0.12 6.39 -15.30
C ALA A 87 1.17 5.72 -14.80
N GLN A 88 1.13 4.44 -14.54
CA GLN A 88 2.32 3.62 -14.26
C GLN A 88 3.23 4.22 -13.17
N CYS A 89 2.78 4.27 -11.93
CA CYS A 89 3.48 4.84 -10.78
C CYS A 89 3.61 6.37 -10.75
N THR A 90 2.95 7.12 -11.62
CA THR A 90 2.97 8.59 -11.54
C THR A 90 2.24 9.06 -10.27
N ALA A 91 0.99 8.66 -10.08
CA ALA A 91 0.22 9.02 -8.89
C ALA A 91 0.87 8.49 -7.61
N SER A 92 1.37 7.25 -7.64
CA SER A 92 2.08 6.64 -6.52
C SER A 92 3.35 7.40 -6.16
N SER A 93 4.13 7.85 -7.15
CA SER A 93 5.35 8.63 -6.92
C SER A 93 5.05 9.97 -6.25
N TYR A 94 4.01 10.66 -6.68
CA TYR A 94 3.60 11.92 -6.05
C TYR A 94 3.07 11.70 -4.63
N ALA A 95 2.26 10.67 -4.42
CA ALA A 95 1.72 10.35 -3.10
C ALA A 95 2.83 9.99 -2.09
N MET A 96 3.78 9.13 -2.49
CA MET A 96 4.86 8.70 -1.61
C MET A 96 5.90 9.81 -1.38
N ARG A 97 6.12 10.68 -2.37
CA ARG A 97 6.93 11.90 -2.19
C ARG A 97 6.32 12.83 -1.16
N GLU A 98 5.00 13.05 -1.22
CA GLU A 98 4.31 13.90 -0.24
C GLU A 98 4.27 13.25 1.16
N LEU A 99 4.13 11.93 1.22
CA LEU A 99 4.24 11.17 2.46
C LEU A 99 5.67 11.20 3.04
N GLY A 100 6.70 11.43 2.21
CA GLY A 100 8.08 11.53 2.66
C GLY A 100 8.71 10.19 3.08
N VAL A 101 8.35 9.10 2.41
CA VAL A 101 8.84 7.74 2.71
C VAL A 101 9.64 7.16 1.54
N PRO A 102 10.62 6.27 1.78
CA PRO A 102 11.28 5.52 0.72
C PRO A 102 10.26 4.74 -0.10
N PHE A 103 10.41 4.73 -1.42
CA PHE A 103 9.39 4.20 -2.33
C PHE A 103 10.00 3.33 -3.43
N ALA A 104 9.34 2.22 -3.71
CA ALA A 104 9.57 1.42 -4.91
C ALA A 104 8.25 1.23 -5.67
N GLY A 105 8.24 1.63 -6.93
CA GLY A 105 7.08 1.54 -7.81
C GLY A 105 6.86 0.12 -8.32
N LEU A 106 5.61 -0.31 -8.34
CA LEU A 106 5.16 -1.60 -8.86
C LEU A 106 4.32 -1.39 -10.13
N PHE A 107 4.52 -2.23 -11.11
CA PHE A 107 3.89 -2.14 -12.43
C PHE A 107 2.91 -3.31 -12.71
N GLY A 108 2.31 -3.85 -11.68
CA GLY A 108 1.45 -5.01 -11.76
C GLY A 108 0.00 -4.73 -12.18
N ALA A 109 -0.38 -3.48 -12.42
CA ALA A 109 -1.78 -3.08 -12.66
C ALA A 109 -2.72 -3.71 -11.61
N CYS A 110 -3.67 -4.55 -11.99
CA CYS A 110 -4.59 -5.21 -11.06
C CYS A 110 -3.89 -6.17 -10.07
N SER A 111 -2.68 -6.64 -10.35
CA SER A 111 -1.89 -7.51 -9.47
C SER A 111 -0.98 -6.74 -8.51
N THR A 112 -0.91 -5.41 -8.59
CA THR A 112 -0.02 -4.57 -7.76
C THR A 112 -0.13 -4.87 -6.27
N MET A 113 -1.35 -5.08 -5.76
CA MET A 113 -1.56 -5.42 -4.35
C MET A 113 -0.91 -6.76 -3.97
N ALA A 114 -1.12 -7.80 -4.78
CA ALA A 114 -0.55 -9.11 -4.53
C ALA A 114 0.99 -9.10 -4.66
N GLU A 115 1.50 -8.37 -5.65
CA GLU A 115 2.93 -8.14 -5.85
C GLU A 115 3.54 -7.41 -4.65
N GLY A 116 2.92 -6.32 -4.19
CA GLY A 116 3.35 -5.56 -3.02
C GLY A 116 3.38 -6.40 -1.74
N LEU A 117 2.36 -7.21 -1.50
CA LEU A 117 2.32 -8.12 -0.36
C LEU A 117 3.43 -9.19 -0.44
N ALA A 118 3.66 -9.76 -1.61
CA ALA A 118 4.71 -10.78 -1.79
C ALA A 118 6.11 -10.19 -1.59
N LEU A 119 6.41 -9.04 -2.21
CA LEU A 119 7.69 -8.35 -2.08
C LEU A 119 7.90 -7.82 -0.65
N GLY A 120 6.86 -7.26 -0.04
CA GLY A 120 6.90 -6.80 1.35
C GLY A 120 7.20 -7.93 2.32
N ALA A 121 6.51 -9.06 2.19
CA ALA A 121 6.75 -10.24 3.00
C ALA A 121 8.17 -10.78 2.86
N ALA A 122 8.69 -10.84 1.62
CA ALA A 122 10.06 -11.26 1.37
C ALA A 122 11.08 -10.29 1.98
N SER A 123 10.86 -8.98 1.83
CA SER A 123 11.75 -7.93 2.37
C SER A 123 11.83 -7.96 3.88
N VAL A 124 10.70 -8.06 4.58
CA VAL A 124 10.63 -8.14 6.05
C VAL A 124 11.34 -9.40 6.55
N SER A 125 11.10 -10.55 5.90
CA SER A 125 11.73 -11.81 6.29
C SER A 125 13.25 -11.79 6.12
N TYR A 126 13.78 -11.07 5.12
CA TYR A 126 15.21 -10.90 4.90
C TYR A 126 15.86 -9.98 5.94
N THR A 127 15.21 -8.88 6.31
CA THR A 127 15.76 -7.92 7.29
C THR A 127 15.81 -8.49 8.70
N HIS A 128 14.87 -9.34 9.08
CA HIS A 128 14.90 -10.03 10.37
C HIS A 128 16.08 -11.01 10.52
N LEU A 129 16.57 -11.57 9.41
CA LEU A 129 17.75 -12.44 9.43
C LEU A 129 19.05 -11.67 9.72
N ARG A 130 19.19 -10.46 9.18
CA ARG A 130 20.39 -9.63 9.42
C ARG A 130 20.48 -9.10 10.85
N ALA A 131 19.38 -8.91 11.54
CA ALA A 131 19.38 -8.46 12.93
C ALA A 131 19.95 -9.52 13.91
N HIS A 132 20.07 -10.77 13.47
CA HIS A 132 20.64 -11.87 14.26
C HIS A 132 22.07 -12.26 13.87
N GLU A 133 22.63 -11.63 12.84
CA GLU A 133 24.01 -11.92 12.35
C GLU A 133 25.05 -10.90 12.85
N THR A 134 24.67 -9.98 13.70
CA THR A 134 25.54 -9.05 14.44
C THR A 134 25.49 -9.36 15.96
#